data_a8adc0658b972faf7a76ad2896c4e7a3
#
_entry.id   a8adc0658b972faf7a76ad2896c4e7a3
#
_cell.length_a   1.000
_cell.length_b   1.000
_cell.length_c   1.000
_cell.angle_alpha   90.00
_cell.angle_beta   90.00
_cell.angle_gamma   90.00
#
_symmetry.space_group_name_H-M   'P 1'
#
loop_
_entity.id
_entity.type
_entity.pdbx_description
1 polymer ?
#
loop_
_entity_poly.entity_id
_entity_poly.type
_entity_poly.pdbx_seq_one_letter_code
_entity_poly.pdbx_strand_id
1 'polypeptide(L)'
;MSAGDRSEVVFRPIRENGPALLVPAAWTVVAGAVAGLVSNHVLFVAHVVMSVLLVGFLAASWNEMSSGTLRAWKLVILAGTPATIAGVLGFLALDGTIGLPAEPLLSLALYAWILLPAVGFLYTARQVTDTSLAYDVGAACSLAGAVGVTLAVTPIEIVGALAVVGTGQTMGIAAATLIDGRSA
;
A
#
# COMPACT_ATOMS: atom_id res chain seq x y z
N MET A 1 26.21 14.45 23.19
CA MET A 1 25.20 13.89 22.25
C MET A 1 25.93 13.44 21.00
N SER A 2 26.09 12.12 20.83
CA SER A 2 26.82 11.49 19.70
C SER A 2 26.06 11.67 18.39
N ALA A 3 26.76 11.63 17.25
CA ALA A 3 26.12 11.72 15.91
C ALA A 3 25.09 10.60 15.66
N GLY A 4 25.24 9.43 16.31
CA GLY A 4 24.26 8.35 16.28
C GLY A 4 22.93 8.68 16.94
N ASP A 5 22.93 9.47 17.99
CA ASP A 5 21.72 9.88 18.74
C ASP A 5 20.82 10.85 17.92
N ARG A 6 21.42 11.68 17.07
CA ARG A 6 20.68 12.60 16.20
C ARG A 6 20.02 11.92 15.00
N SER A 7 20.64 10.88 14.47
CA SER A 7 20.05 10.12 13.36
C SER A 7 18.82 9.32 13.81
N GLU A 8 18.85 8.71 14.98
CA GLU A 8 17.68 7.99 15.52
C GLU A 8 16.48 8.91 15.79
N VAL A 9 16.71 10.12 16.31
CA VAL A 9 15.66 11.10 16.60
C VAL A 9 14.94 11.60 15.33
N VAL A 10 15.65 11.68 14.18
CA VAL A 10 15.07 12.15 12.92
C VAL A 10 14.40 11.02 12.14
N PHE A 11 14.94 9.81 12.17
CA PHE A 11 14.42 8.69 11.39
C PHE A 11 13.24 7.97 12.05
N ARG A 12 13.11 8.05 13.38
CA ARG A 12 12.03 7.42 14.12
C ARG A 12 10.63 7.91 13.70
N PRO A 13 10.33 9.23 13.66
CA PRO A 13 9.01 9.71 13.23
C PRO A 13 8.72 9.43 11.75
N ILE A 14 9.74 9.37 10.89
CA ILE A 14 9.55 9.01 9.47
C ILE A 14 9.20 7.53 9.34
N ARG A 15 9.81 6.66 10.12
CA ARG A 15 9.53 5.22 10.13
C ARG A 15 8.14 4.93 10.69
N GLU A 16 7.72 5.64 11.74
CA GLU A 16 6.43 5.44 12.42
C GLU A 16 5.26 6.02 11.63
N ASN A 17 5.41 7.20 11.00
CA ASN A 17 4.33 7.87 10.27
C ASN A 17 4.40 7.70 8.74
N GLY A 18 5.50 7.18 8.21
CA GLY A 18 5.70 7.01 6.77
C GLY A 18 4.57 6.23 6.09
N PRO A 19 4.22 5.03 6.57
CA PRO A 19 3.14 4.24 5.97
C PRO A 19 1.78 4.94 6.00
N ALA A 20 1.48 5.70 7.08
CA ALA A 20 0.23 6.42 7.23
C ALA A 20 0.06 7.55 6.20
N LEU A 21 1.15 8.12 5.70
CA LEU A 21 1.14 9.15 4.66
C LEU A 21 1.29 8.57 3.25
N LEU A 22 2.07 7.49 3.10
CA LEU A 22 2.33 6.89 1.79
C LEU A 22 1.10 6.25 1.17
N VAL A 23 0.25 5.61 1.98
CA VAL A 23 -0.94 4.91 1.47
C VAL A 23 -1.97 5.87 0.86
N PRO A 24 -2.42 6.95 1.56
CA PRO A 24 -3.34 7.90 0.93
C PRO A 24 -2.70 8.62 -0.26
N ALA A 25 -1.40 8.93 -0.22
CA ALA A 25 -0.69 9.54 -1.35
C ALA A 25 -0.68 8.59 -2.56
N ALA A 26 -0.39 7.30 -2.38
CA ALA A 26 -0.37 6.33 -3.47
C ALA A 26 -1.76 6.20 -4.13
N TRP A 27 -2.83 6.06 -3.35
CA TRP A 27 -4.19 5.98 -3.90
C TRP A 27 -4.64 7.27 -4.58
N THR A 28 -4.21 8.43 -4.07
CA THR A 28 -4.48 9.73 -4.73
C THR A 28 -3.80 9.81 -6.09
N VAL A 29 -2.55 9.36 -6.21
CA VAL A 29 -1.81 9.35 -7.47
C VAL A 29 -2.46 8.39 -8.48
N VAL A 30 -2.85 7.18 -8.05
CA VAL A 30 -3.53 6.20 -8.91
C VAL A 30 -4.90 6.72 -9.38
N ALA A 31 -5.70 7.26 -8.46
CA ALA A 31 -7.00 7.87 -8.80
C ALA A 31 -6.84 9.06 -9.74
N GLY A 32 -5.82 9.90 -9.51
CA GLY A 32 -5.48 11.01 -10.39
C GLY A 32 -5.09 10.58 -11.80
N ALA A 33 -4.42 9.43 -11.94
CA ALA A 33 -4.10 8.87 -13.25
C ALA A 33 -5.33 8.35 -13.98
N VAL A 34 -6.24 7.67 -13.28
CA VAL A 34 -7.53 7.24 -13.85
C VAL A 34 -8.38 8.44 -14.28
N ALA A 35 -8.31 9.54 -13.52
CA ALA A 35 -8.99 10.80 -13.86
C ALA A 35 -8.30 11.60 -15.00
N GLY A 36 -7.14 11.13 -15.51
CA GLY A 36 -6.38 11.81 -16.55
C GLY A 36 -5.56 13.03 -16.05
N LEU A 37 -5.44 13.21 -14.73
CA LEU A 37 -4.69 14.31 -14.09
C LEU A 37 -3.21 13.99 -13.89
N VAL A 38 -2.86 12.70 -13.86
CA VAL A 38 -1.51 12.19 -13.66
C VAL A 38 -1.12 11.33 -14.86
N SER A 39 0.08 11.54 -15.42
CA SER A 39 0.54 10.78 -16.57
C SER A 39 1.01 9.36 -16.20
N ASN A 40 1.00 8.44 -17.17
CA ASN A 40 1.55 7.09 -17.00
C ASN A 40 3.03 7.10 -16.61
N HIS A 41 3.79 8.09 -17.08
CA HIS A 41 5.20 8.26 -16.69
C HIS A 41 5.37 8.52 -15.19
N VAL A 42 4.50 9.34 -14.59
CA VAL A 42 4.52 9.59 -13.14
C VAL A 42 4.18 8.32 -12.37
N LEU A 43 3.21 7.53 -12.82
CA LEU A 43 2.91 6.23 -12.23
C LEU A 43 4.09 5.25 -12.35
N PHE A 44 4.73 5.20 -13.51
CA PHE A 44 5.93 4.38 -13.70
C PHE A 44 7.02 4.74 -12.68
N VAL A 45 7.36 6.03 -12.57
CA VAL A 45 8.36 6.52 -11.59
C VAL A 45 7.93 6.18 -10.16
N ALA A 46 6.65 6.37 -9.82
CA ALA A 46 6.12 6.02 -8.51
C ALA A 46 6.28 4.52 -8.20
N HIS A 47 6.03 3.62 -9.16
CA HIS A 47 6.23 2.17 -8.99
C HIS A 47 7.72 1.81 -8.83
N VAL A 48 8.61 2.44 -9.58
CA VAL A 48 10.07 2.25 -9.42
C VAL A 48 10.51 2.67 -8.01
N VAL A 49 10.14 3.87 -7.58
CA VAL A 49 10.47 4.39 -6.24
C VAL A 49 9.89 3.46 -5.16
N MET A 50 8.62 3.07 -5.29
CA MET A 50 7.96 2.18 -4.33
C MET A 50 8.66 0.81 -4.29
N SER A 51 9.08 0.25 -5.43
CA SER A 51 9.81 -1.03 -5.46
C SER A 51 11.10 -0.94 -4.64
N VAL A 52 11.87 0.14 -4.80
CA VAL A 52 13.10 0.37 -4.03
C VAL A 52 12.79 0.51 -2.54
N LEU A 53 11.76 1.29 -2.18
CA LEU A 53 11.37 1.48 -0.78
C LEU A 53 10.91 0.17 -0.13
N LEU A 54 10.11 -0.66 -0.82
CA LEU A 54 9.64 -1.95 -0.31
C LEU A 54 10.80 -2.92 -0.07
N VAL A 55 11.73 -3.04 -1.02
CA VAL A 55 12.92 -3.88 -0.86
C VAL A 55 13.78 -3.38 0.29
N GLY A 56 14.05 -2.08 0.36
CA GLY A 56 14.82 -1.46 1.44
C GLY A 56 14.17 -1.68 2.81
N PHE A 57 12.85 -1.49 2.90
CA PHE A 57 12.09 -1.71 4.13
C PHE A 57 12.12 -3.19 4.56
N LEU A 58 11.91 -4.13 3.63
CA LEU A 58 12.00 -5.56 3.92
C LEU A 58 13.39 -5.94 4.43
N ALA A 59 14.45 -5.44 3.80
CA ALA A 59 15.82 -5.72 4.21
C ALA A 59 16.11 -5.17 5.62
N ALA A 60 15.69 -3.93 5.90
CA ALA A 60 15.93 -3.28 7.18
C ALA A 60 15.11 -3.89 8.34
N SER A 61 13.85 -4.29 8.07
CA SER A 61 12.92 -4.75 9.11
C SER A 61 12.76 -6.28 9.17
N TRP A 62 13.58 -7.04 8.43
CA TRP A 62 13.40 -8.48 8.26
C TRP A 62 13.33 -9.27 9.56
N ASN A 63 14.22 -8.95 10.51
CA ASN A 63 14.30 -9.64 11.79
C ASN A 63 13.25 -9.12 12.79
N GLU A 64 12.92 -7.82 12.74
CA GLU A 64 11.94 -7.20 13.63
C GLU A 64 10.53 -7.72 13.35
N MET A 65 10.21 -8.01 12.08
CA MET A 65 8.91 -8.52 11.64
C MET A 65 8.85 -10.06 11.63
N SER A 66 9.30 -10.72 12.71
CA SER A 66 9.41 -12.19 12.76
C SER A 66 8.23 -12.89 13.41
N SER A 67 7.37 -12.18 14.16
CA SER A 67 6.28 -12.79 14.93
C SER A 67 4.99 -11.94 14.93
N GLY A 68 3.89 -12.55 15.33
CA GLY A 68 2.61 -11.88 15.55
C GLY A 68 2.09 -11.14 14.31
N THR A 69 1.47 -10.01 14.55
CA THR A 69 0.87 -9.12 13.55
C THR A 69 1.91 -8.60 12.55
N LEU A 70 3.12 -8.28 13.02
CA LEU A 70 4.20 -7.79 12.17
C LEU A 70 4.62 -8.82 11.12
N ARG A 71 4.60 -10.13 11.45
CA ARG A 71 4.87 -11.19 10.48
C ARG A 71 3.84 -11.20 9.35
N ALA A 72 2.56 -10.98 9.64
CA ALA A 72 1.53 -10.90 8.61
C ALA A 72 1.79 -9.72 7.68
N TRP A 73 2.13 -8.55 8.21
CA TRP A 73 2.47 -7.37 7.41
C TRP A 73 3.75 -7.57 6.61
N LYS A 74 4.76 -8.28 7.16
CA LYS A 74 5.92 -8.70 6.35
C LYS A 74 5.52 -9.51 5.13
N LEU A 75 4.58 -10.45 5.27
CA LEU A 75 4.10 -11.25 4.15
C LEU A 75 3.32 -10.41 3.12
N VAL A 76 2.52 -9.44 3.57
CA VAL A 76 1.84 -8.48 2.70
C VAL A 76 2.85 -7.70 1.86
N ILE A 77 3.89 -7.15 2.48
CA ILE A 77 4.94 -6.38 1.79
C ILE A 77 5.76 -7.30 0.86
N LEU A 78 6.11 -8.50 1.32
CA LEU A 78 6.87 -9.48 0.54
C LEU A 78 6.09 -9.90 -0.73
N ALA A 79 4.78 -10.13 -0.62
CA ALA A 79 3.93 -10.45 -1.77
C ALA A 79 3.62 -9.22 -2.63
N GLY A 80 3.51 -8.05 -2.03
CA GLY A 80 3.28 -6.77 -2.73
C GLY A 80 4.47 -6.30 -3.54
N THR A 81 5.70 -6.62 -3.11
CA THR A 81 6.92 -6.22 -3.84
C THR A 81 6.95 -6.72 -5.28
N PRO A 82 6.80 -8.04 -5.58
CA PRO A 82 6.74 -8.51 -6.96
C PRO A 82 5.53 -7.96 -7.74
N ALA A 83 4.41 -7.69 -7.08
CA ALA A 83 3.27 -7.05 -7.72
C ALA A 83 3.59 -5.60 -8.12
N THR A 84 4.33 -4.85 -7.30
CA THR A 84 4.79 -3.50 -7.65
C THR A 84 5.78 -3.53 -8.82
N ILE A 85 6.69 -4.53 -8.85
CA ILE A 85 7.59 -4.75 -9.98
C ILE A 85 6.80 -5.11 -11.25
N ALA A 86 5.75 -5.92 -11.14
CA ALA A 86 4.84 -6.17 -12.27
C ALA A 86 4.21 -4.88 -12.80
N GLY A 87 3.88 -3.92 -11.93
CA GLY A 87 3.46 -2.58 -12.34
C GLY A 87 4.52 -1.83 -13.15
N VAL A 88 5.79 -1.87 -12.72
CA VAL A 88 6.91 -1.30 -13.51
C VAL A 88 6.97 -1.92 -14.90
N LEU A 89 6.93 -3.26 -14.97
CA LEU A 89 6.96 -3.98 -16.25
C LEU A 89 5.71 -3.67 -17.10
N GLY A 90 4.55 -3.51 -16.46
CA GLY A 90 3.30 -3.14 -17.13
C GLY A 90 3.39 -1.77 -17.81
N PHE A 91 4.00 -0.78 -17.17
CA PHE A 91 4.22 0.54 -17.79
C PHE A 91 5.26 0.49 -18.92
N LEU A 92 6.34 -0.28 -18.77
CA LEU A 92 7.31 -0.49 -19.86
C LEU A 92 6.67 -1.21 -21.06
N ALA A 93 5.74 -2.13 -20.80
CA ALA A 93 5.00 -2.80 -21.86
C ALA A 93 3.99 -1.85 -22.53
N LEU A 94 3.34 -0.99 -21.74
CA LEU A 94 2.40 0.02 -22.26
C LEU A 94 3.08 1.04 -23.19
N ASP A 95 4.34 1.41 -22.88
CA ASP A 95 5.18 2.27 -23.72
C ASP A 95 5.81 1.54 -24.92
N GLY A 96 5.59 0.23 -25.07
CA GLY A 96 6.17 -0.57 -26.15
C GLY A 96 7.67 -0.89 -25.98
N THR A 97 8.27 -0.57 -24.82
CA THR A 97 9.68 -0.86 -24.53
C THR A 97 9.94 -2.36 -24.43
N ILE A 98 8.97 -3.12 -23.94
CA ILE A 98 9.03 -4.58 -23.82
C ILE A 98 7.79 -5.23 -24.42
N GLY A 99 7.94 -6.43 -25.01
CA GLY A 99 6.85 -7.17 -25.67
C GLY A 99 5.98 -8.00 -24.74
N LEU A 100 5.67 -7.50 -23.52
CA LEU A 100 4.79 -8.18 -22.58
C LEU A 100 3.37 -7.59 -22.64
N PRO A 101 2.33 -8.33 -22.20
CA PRO A 101 0.99 -7.80 -22.11
C PRO A 101 0.89 -6.80 -20.92
N ALA A 102 0.61 -5.53 -21.22
CA ALA A 102 0.57 -4.46 -20.20
C ALA A 102 -0.62 -4.63 -19.22
N GLU A 103 -1.81 -4.93 -19.75
CA GLU A 103 -3.04 -4.96 -18.96
C GLU A 103 -3.00 -5.95 -17.78
N PRO A 104 -2.66 -7.25 -17.95
CA PRO A 104 -2.60 -8.17 -16.81
C PRO A 104 -1.53 -7.80 -15.78
N LEU A 105 -0.40 -7.19 -16.20
CA LEU A 105 0.64 -6.74 -15.28
C LEU A 105 0.19 -5.55 -14.42
N LEU A 106 -0.48 -4.58 -15.03
CA LEU A 106 -1.04 -3.41 -14.32
C LEU A 106 -2.21 -3.83 -13.43
N SER A 107 -3.08 -4.72 -13.92
CA SER A 107 -4.19 -5.27 -13.13
C SER A 107 -3.67 -6.05 -11.92
N LEU A 108 -2.63 -6.89 -12.09
CA LEU A 108 -2.00 -7.60 -10.98
C LEU A 108 -1.47 -6.63 -9.93
N ALA A 109 -0.78 -5.56 -10.34
CA ALA A 109 -0.27 -4.55 -9.42
C ALA A 109 -1.41 -3.86 -8.65
N LEU A 110 -2.47 -3.45 -9.34
CA LEU A 110 -3.62 -2.78 -8.74
C LEU A 110 -4.35 -3.68 -7.74
N TYR A 111 -4.77 -4.86 -8.17
CA TYR A 111 -5.56 -5.77 -7.31
C TYR A 111 -4.74 -6.35 -6.17
N ALA A 112 -3.45 -6.59 -6.34
CA ALA A 112 -2.58 -7.01 -5.24
C ALA A 112 -2.58 -5.96 -4.12
N TRP A 113 -2.43 -4.67 -4.43
CA TRP A 113 -2.43 -3.61 -3.42
C TRP A 113 -3.82 -3.27 -2.86
N ILE A 114 -4.90 -3.66 -3.51
CA ILE A 114 -6.24 -3.62 -2.94
C ILE A 114 -6.43 -4.80 -1.95
N LEU A 115 -6.05 -6.02 -2.34
CA LEU A 115 -6.42 -7.24 -1.63
C LEU A 115 -5.42 -7.67 -0.55
N LEU A 116 -4.10 -7.52 -0.78
CA LEU A 116 -3.10 -7.92 0.21
C LEU A 116 -3.25 -7.16 1.55
N PRO A 117 -3.44 -5.83 1.57
CA PRO A 117 -3.73 -5.13 2.82
C PRO A 117 -5.04 -5.56 3.46
N ALA A 118 -6.08 -5.89 2.68
CA ALA A 118 -7.34 -6.41 3.22
C ALA A 118 -7.13 -7.69 4.04
N VAL A 119 -6.32 -8.63 3.52
CA VAL A 119 -5.95 -9.85 4.25
C VAL A 119 -5.15 -9.51 5.51
N GLY A 120 -4.20 -8.57 5.42
CA GLY A 120 -3.43 -8.08 6.57
C GLY A 120 -4.33 -7.49 7.65
N PHE A 121 -5.31 -6.67 7.27
CA PHE A 121 -6.28 -6.09 8.19
C PHE A 121 -7.16 -7.15 8.86
N LEU A 122 -7.73 -8.09 8.09
CA LEU A 122 -8.54 -9.18 8.67
C LEU A 122 -7.74 -10.04 9.65
N TYR A 123 -6.48 -10.29 9.37
CA TYR A 123 -5.61 -11.00 10.31
C TYR A 123 -5.37 -10.16 11.56
N THR A 124 -5.05 -8.87 11.40
CA THR A 124 -4.78 -7.96 12.52
C THR A 124 -6.02 -7.80 13.41
N ALA A 125 -7.21 -7.63 12.83
CA ALA A 125 -8.47 -7.51 13.57
C ALA A 125 -8.72 -8.69 14.50
N ARG A 126 -8.29 -9.90 14.14
CA ARG A 126 -8.42 -11.11 14.98
C ARG A 126 -7.41 -11.19 16.11
N GLN A 127 -6.35 -10.39 16.07
CA GLN A 127 -5.27 -10.39 17.08
C GLN A 127 -5.42 -9.26 18.10
N VAL A 128 -6.20 -8.21 17.78
CA VAL A 128 -6.39 -7.03 18.63
C VAL A 128 -7.86 -6.87 18.98
N THR A 129 -8.16 -6.48 20.23
CA THR A 129 -9.53 -6.31 20.70
C THR A 129 -10.04 -4.88 20.61
N ASP A 130 -9.21 -3.90 20.99
CA ASP A 130 -9.64 -2.51 21.19
C ASP A 130 -9.81 -1.70 19.90
N THR A 131 -9.22 -2.13 18.78
CA THR A 131 -9.24 -1.44 17.49
C THR A 131 -9.64 -2.34 16.33
N SER A 132 -10.17 -3.53 16.62
CA SER A 132 -10.58 -4.49 15.59
C SER A 132 -11.50 -3.88 14.54
N LEU A 133 -12.44 -3.02 14.96
CA LEU A 133 -13.38 -2.36 14.04
C LEU A 133 -12.69 -1.54 12.93
N ALA A 134 -11.62 -0.81 13.25
CA ALA A 134 -10.91 -0.02 12.23
C ALA A 134 -10.27 -0.91 11.15
N TYR A 135 -9.74 -2.06 11.56
CA TYR A 135 -9.17 -3.04 10.63
C TYR A 135 -10.26 -3.77 9.84
N ASP A 136 -11.38 -4.13 10.47
CA ASP A 136 -12.51 -4.76 9.77
C ASP A 136 -13.10 -3.81 8.73
N VAL A 137 -13.27 -2.52 9.06
CA VAL A 137 -13.72 -1.48 8.11
C VAL A 137 -12.70 -1.29 6.99
N GLY A 138 -11.40 -1.25 7.31
CA GLY A 138 -10.33 -1.16 6.30
C GLY A 138 -10.37 -2.32 5.30
N ALA A 139 -10.56 -3.54 5.79
CA ALA A 139 -10.70 -4.72 4.95
C ALA A 139 -11.98 -4.68 4.12
N ALA A 140 -13.12 -4.34 4.73
CA ALA A 140 -14.41 -4.24 4.05
C ALA A 140 -14.38 -3.18 2.93
N CYS A 141 -13.79 -2.01 3.18
CA CYS A 141 -13.60 -0.97 2.16
C CYS A 141 -12.69 -1.44 1.02
N SER A 142 -11.61 -2.17 1.33
CA SER A 142 -10.74 -2.72 0.29
C SER A 142 -11.48 -3.73 -0.60
N LEU A 143 -12.24 -4.65 -0.01
CA LEU A 143 -13.04 -5.63 -0.75
C LEU A 143 -14.17 -4.96 -1.57
N ALA A 144 -14.88 -4.01 -0.98
CA ALA A 144 -15.92 -3.24 -1.68
C ALA A 144 -15.32 -2.44 -2.85
N GLY A 145 -14.16 -1.83 -2.64
CA GLY A 145 -13.45 -1.12 -3.70
C GLY A 145 -12.95 -2.05 -4.81
N ALA A 146 -12.48 -3.26 -4.50
CA ALA A 146 -12.12 -4.27 -5.51
C ALA A 146 -13.31 -4.62 -6.40
N VAL A 147 -14.47 -4.87 -5.80
CA VAL A 147 -15.72 -5.11 -6.52
C VAL A 147 -16.11 -3.87 -7.35
N GLY A 148 -16.03 -2.67 -6.74
CA GLY A 148 -16.33 -1.41 -7.43
C GLY A 148 -15.46 -1.19 -8.67
N VAL A 149 -14.13 -1.41 -8.57
CA VAL A 149 -13.21 -1.31 -9.72
C VAL A 149 -13.56 -2.34 -10.80
N THR A 150 -13.93 -3.57 -10.40
CA THR A 150 -14.27 -4.64 -11.35
C THR A 150 -15.55 -4.37 -12.11
N LEU A 151 -16.54 -3.74 -11.47
CA LEU A 151 -17.86 -3.47 -12.05
C LEU A 151 -17.95 -2.09 -12.72
N ALA A 152 -16.97 -1.22 -12.50
CA ALA A 152 -16.95 0.13 -13.05
C ALA A 152 -16.90 0.11 -14.58
N VAL A 153 -17.72 0.93 -15.20
CA VAL A 153 -17.78 1.15 -16.66
C VAL A 153 -17.26 2.53 -17.06
N THR A 154 -17.09 3.43 -16.09
CA THR A 154 -16.60 4.79 -16.30
C THR A 154 -15.40 5.11 -15.42
N PRO A 155 -14.48 6.01 -15.85
CA PRO A 155 -13.35 6.42 -15.02
C PRO A 155 -13.77 6.99 -13.66
N ILE A 156 -14.89 7.72 -13.58
CA ILE A 156 -15.35 8.33 -12.33
C ILE A 156 -15.77 7.26 -11.30
N GLU A 157 -16.36 6.15 -11.77
CA GLU A 157 -16.72 5.03 -10.89
C GLU A 157 -15.45 4.34 -10.35
N ILE A 158 -14.43 4.17 -11.20
CA ILE A 158 -13.14 3.64 -10.75
C ILE A 158 -12.52 4.57 -9.69
N VAL A 159 -12.51 5.89 -9.93
CA VAL A 159 -12.00 6.88 -8.96
C VAL A 159 -12.76 6.78 -7.63
N GLY A 160 -14.09 6.66 -7.68
CA GLY A 160 -14.91 6.46 -6.48
C GLY A 160 -14.55 5.18 -5.72
N ALA A 161 -14.39 4.06 -6.43
CA ALA A 161 -13.99 2.79 -5.84
C ALA A 161 -12.58 2.86 -5.21
N LEU A 162 -11.62 3.51 -5.88
CA LEU A 162 -10.26 3.73 -5.34
C LEU A 162 -10.28 4.66 -4.13
N ALA A 163 -11.15 5.65 -4.07
CA ALA A 163 -11.32 6.52 -2.90
C ALA A 163 -11.81 5.71 -1.68
N VAL A 164 -12.73 4.76 -1.89
CA VAL A 164 -13.19 3.84 -0.83
C VAL A 164 -12.03 2.99 -0.33
N VAL A 165 -11.23 2.38 -1.23
CA VAL A 165 -10.02 1.61 -0.85
C VAL A 165 -9.06 2.48 -0.05
N GLY A 166 -8.70 3.65 -0.59
CA GLY A 166 -7.73 4.56 0.02
C GLY A 166 -8.13 5.02 1.41
N THR A 167 -9.42 5.38 1.58
CA THR A 167 -9.96 5.77 2.89
C THR A 167 -9.91 4.62 3.89
N GLY A 168 -10.38 3.43 3.51
CA GLY A 168 -10.39 2.27 4.38
C GLY A 168 -8.99 1.84 4.80
N GLN A 169 -8.05 1.78 3.86
CA GLN A 169 -6.67 1.40 4.17
C GLN A 169 -5.96 2.45 5.03
N THR A 170 -6.21 3.74 4.79
CA THR A 170 -5.67 4.83 5.63
C THR A 170 -6.19 4.73 7.06
N MET A 171 -7.48 4.47 7.25
CA MET A 171 -8.07 4.27 8.59
C MET A 171 -7.42 3.08 9.32
N GLY A 172 -7.25 1.94 8.66
CA GLY A 172 -6.63 0.76 9.25
C GLY A 172 -5.18 0.99 9.66
N ILE A 173 -4.40 1.70 8.83
CA ILE A 173 -3.00 2.01 9.15
C ILE A 173 -2.89 3.08 10.24
N ALA A 174 -3.74 4.11 10.21
CA ALA A 174 -3.76 5.13 11.26
C ALA A 174 -4.13 4.54 12.64
N ALA A 175 -5.01 3.54 12.68
CA ALA A 175 -5.32 2.82 13.91
C ALA A 175 -4.08 2.12 14.50
N ALA A 176 -3.21 1.55 13.66
CA ALA A 176 -1.96 0.93 14.10
C ALA A 176 -1.02 1.94 14.78
N THR A 177 -0.83 3.12 14.17
CA THR A 177 0.06 4.16 14.72
C THR A 177 -0.44 4.73 16.04
N LEU A 178 -1.78 4.81 16.24
CA LEU A 178 -2.38 5.29 17.49
C LEU A 178 -2.22 4.29 18.65
N ILE A 179 -2.12 2.99 18.37
CA ILE A 179 -1.90 1.96 19.41
C ILE A 179 -0.45 1.99 19.87
N ASP A 180 0.50 2.03 18.96
CA ASP A 180 1.92 2.08 19.28
C ASP A 180 2.26 3.33 20.10
N GLY A 181 1.66 4.49 19.79
CA GLY A 181 1.83 5.73 20.55
C GLY A 181 1.23 5.73 21.97
N ARG A 182 0.33 4.78 22.30
CA ARG A 182 -0.23 4.62 23.66
C ARG A 182 0.55 3.63 24.52
N SER A 183 1.42 2.85 23.91
CA SER A 183 2.22 1.81 24.57
C SER A 183 3.63 2.27 24.92
N ALA A 184 4.03 3.48 24.49
CA ALA A 184 5.31 4.14 24.75
C ALA A 184 5.16 5.24 25.79
#